data_abef283bcceef9e8be0ec556b6a6afde
#
_entry.id   abef283bcceef9e8be0ec556b6a6afde
#
_cell.length_a   1.000
_cell.length_b   1.000
_cell.length_c   1.000
_cell.angle_alpha   90.00
_cell.angle_beta   90.00
_cell.angle_gamma   90.00
#
_symmetry.space_group_name_H-M   'P 1'
#
loop_
_entity.id
_entity.type
_entity.pdbx_description
1 polymer ?
#
loop_
_entity_poly.entity_id
_entity_poly.type
_entity_poly.pdbx_seq_one_letter_code
_entity_poly.pdbx_strand_id
1 'polypeptide(L)'
;MYGSIIIDPAGPETIRADRDHVVLFSDWTDEDPMRVFAKLKVQGDYYNYNQPTIFDFFRDVSRDGVSAALDKRKMWNEMRMSPTDLADLSSATLTYLANGVTPAGNWTALFRPGERVRLRMVNGAGNTFYDVRIPGLKLTVVHVDGVDVEPVTVDEFRFGPGETIDVIVEPRDDAYTIFAQSMDRTGYARATLAVREGLQAPVPALDPVEWLGMSDMMGAMSHGTSGADMEMTGMSGMTGMAGMSGAMAGMDHGAMGGMNHGGMAW
;
A
#
# COMPACT_ATOMS: atom_id res chain seq x y z
N MET A 1 -16.21 10.73 10.64
CA MET A 1 -16.09 9.65 11.65
C MET A 1 -16.02 8.36 10.88
N TYR A 2 -15.05 7.49 11.11
CA TYR A 2 -14.88 6.19 10.43
C TYR A 2 -14.61 5.11 11.49
N GLY A 3 -14.82 3.85 11.13
CA GLY A 3 -14.60 2.71 12.02
C GLY A 3 -14.87 1.40 11.28
N SER A 4 -14.47 0.30 11.89
CA SER A 4 -14.69 -1.04 11.34
C SER A 4 -16.09 -1.52 11.63
N ILE A 5 -16.68 -2.27 10.68
CA ILE A 5 -17.91 -3.02 10.86
C ILE A 5 -17.56 -4.50 10.70
N ILE A 6 -17.86 -5.31 11.71
CA ILE A 6 -17.66 -6.75 11.66
C ILE A 6 -19.02 -7.40 11.44
N ILE A 7 -19.09 -8.27 10.44
CA ILE A 7 -20.29 -9.05 10.13
C ILE A 7 -19.95 -10.51 10.44
N ASP A 8 -20.55 -11.04 11.50
CA ASP A 8 -20.36 -12.44 11.87
C ASP A 8 -21.15 -13.36 10.92
N PRO A 9 -20.64 -14.55 10.61
CA PRO A 9 -21.35 -15.52 9.78
C PRO A 9 -22.65 -15.99 10.45
N ALA A 10 -23.66 -16.32 9.65
CA ALA A 10 -24.94 -16.85 10.15
C ALA A 10 -24.80 -18.25 10.76
N GLY A 11 -23.71 -18.96 10.50
CA GLY A 11 -23.39 -20.30 11.01
C GLY A 11 -22.19 -20.29 11.95
N PRO A 12 -21.74 -21.46 12.41
CA PRO A 12 -20.52 -21.57 13.22
C PRO A 12 -19.31 -21.05 12.43
N GLU A 13 -18.45 -20.27 13.10
CA GLU A 13 -17.20 -19.85 12.50
C GLU A 13 -16.30 -21.05 12.17
N THR A 14 -15.76 -21.03 10.95
CA THR A 14 -14.83 -22.05 10.44
C THR A 14 -13.47 -21.92 11.13
N ILE A 15 -13.08 -20.65 11.41
CA ILE A 15 -11.78 -20.30 11.97
C ILE A 15 -11.95 -20.11 13.46
N ARG A 16 -11.30 -21.00 14.24
CA ARG A 16 -11.34 -20.90 15.70
C ARG A 16 -10.19 -20.07 16.23
N ALA A 17 -10.52 -19.12 17.08
CA ALA A 17 -9.58 -18.34 17.88
C ALA A 17 -10.09 -18.26 19.32
N ASP A 18 -9.18 -18.15 20.27
CA ASP A 18 -9.52 -17.98 21.68
C ASP A 18 -9.81 -16.53 22.01
N ARG A 19 -9.28 -15.63 21.18
CA ARG A 19 -9.42 -14.17 21.28
C ARG A 19 -9.42 -13.53 19.90
N ASP A 20 -10.19 -12.45 19.78
CA ASP A 20 -10.37 -11.70 18.55
C ASP A 20 -10.16 -10.21 18.81
N HIS A 21 -9.39 -9.55 17.94
CA HIS A 21 -9.17 -8.11 17.98
C HIS A 21 -9.29 -7.52 16.58
N VAL A 22 -9.95 -6.39 16.47
CA VAL A 22 -9.99 -5.58 15.25
C VAL A 22 -8.86 -4.56 15.33
N VAL A 23 -8.05 -4.49 14.28
CA VAL A 23 -6.95 -3.53 14.13
C VAL A 23 -7.20 -2.71 12.87
N LEU A 24 -7.72 -1.51 13.05
CA LEU A 24 -7.95 -0.55 11.97
C LEU A 24 -6.71 0.32 11.79
N PHE A 25 -6.00 0.15 10.70
CA PHE A 25 -4.97 1.09 10.27
C PHE A 25 -5.58 2.23 9.47
N SER A 26 -5.08 3.43 9.67
CA SER A 26 -5.56 4.61 8.96
C SER A 26 -4.45 5.66 8.88
N ASP A 27 -4.65 6.63 8.01
CA ASP A 27 -3.82 7.81 7.90
C ASP A 27 -4.63 9.07 8.26
N TRP A 28 -3.95 10.08 8.76
CA TRP A 28 -4.53 11.35 9.15
C TRP A 28 -3.60 12.50 8.78
N THR A 29 -4.17 13.60 8.35
CA THR A 29 -3.41 14.84 8.16
C THR A 29 -4.08 15.99 8.91
N ASP A 30 -3.27 16.83 9.54
CA ASP A 30 -3.70 18.11 10.14
C ASP A 30 -3.67 19.25 9.10
N GLU A 31 -3.11 19.02 7.92
CA GLU A 31 -3.14 19.97 6.82
C GLU A 31 -4.52 19.96 6.14
N ASP A 32 -5.00 21.14 5.74
CA ASP A 32 -6.22 21.26 4.95
C ASP A 32 -6.13 20.41 3.66
N PRO A 33 -7.02 19.41 3.45
CA PRO A 33 -6.98 18.53 2.29
C PRO A 33 -6.99 19.28 0.95
N MET A 34 -7.65 20.44 0.88
CA MET A 34 -7.68 21.26 -0.34
C MET A 34 -6.31 21.90 -0.62
N ARG A 35 -5.54 22.22 0.42
CA ARG A 35 -4.17 22.71 0.28
C ARG A 35 -3.23 21.58 -0.16
N VAL A 36 -3.38 20.39 0.41
CA VAL A 36 -2.65 19.18 -0.02
C VAL A 36 -2.90 18.94 -1.51
N PHE A 37 -4.16 18.91 -1.91
CA PHE A 37 -4.55 18.71 -3.30
C PHE A 37 -4.02 19.80 -4.25
N ALA A 38 -4.05 21.08 -3.82
CA ALA A 38 -3.51 22.18 -4.61
C ALA A 38 -1.99 22.04 -4.84
N LYS A 39 -1.24 21.58 -3.83
CA LYS A 39 0.20 21.32 -3.96
C LYS A 39 0.48 20.19 -4.92
N LEU A 40 -0.21 19.06 -4.79
CA LEU A 40 -0.06 17.91 -5.68
C LEU A 40 -0.41 18.21 -7.13
N LYS A 41 -1.39 19.11 -7.38
CA LYS A 41 -1.69 19.58 -8.75
C LYS A 41 -0.55 20.34 -9.40
N VAL A 42 0.26 21.05 -8.62
CA VAL A 42 1.42 21.81 -9.12
C VAL A 42 2.63 20.89 -9.25
N GLN A 43 2.83 20.03 -8.29
CA GLN A 43 3.97 19.11 -8.22
C GLN A 43 3.51 17.79 -7.58
N GLY A 44 3.40 16.70 -8.36
CA GLY A 44 2.91 15.40 -7.91
C GLY A 44 3.76 14.80 -6.80
N ASP A 45 5.07 14.96 -6.88
CA ASP A 45 6.04 14.47 -5.89
C ASP A 45 6.37 15.47 -4.76
N TYR A 46 5.48 16.44 -4.49
CA TYR A 46 5.71 17.51 -3.48
C TYR A 46 6.05 16.96 -2.08
N TYR A 47 5.43 15.86 -1.68
CA TYR A 47 5.64 15.23 -0.38
C TYR A 47 6.66 14.10 -0.39
N ASN A 48 7.30 13.83 -1.55
CA ASN A 48 8.37 12.86 -1.66
C ASN A 48 9.72 13.48 -1.25
N TYR A 49 10.15 13.22 -0.01
CA TYR A 49 11.46 13.67 0.47
C TYR A 49 12.60 12.69 0.19
N ASN A 50 12.30 11.56 -0.43
CA ASN A 50 13.29 10.56 -0.86
C ASN A 50 13.71 10.76 -2.33
N GLN A 51 13.62 11.98 -2.85
CA GLN A 51 13.98 12.25 -4.25
C GLN A 51 15.44 11.87 -4.54
N PRO A 52 15.71 11.35 -5.76
CA PRO A 52 17.06 10.99 -6.19
C PRO A 52 18.02 12.17 -6.11
N THR A 53 19.12 11.97 -5.41
CA THR A 53 20.13 13.00 -5.19
C THR A 53 21.25 12.97 -6.26
N ILE A 54 22.12 13.96 -6.25
CA ILE A 54 23.32 13.97 -7.08
C ILE A 54 24.28 12.82 -6.73
N PHE A 55 24.30 12.38 -5.47
CA PHE A 55 25.10 11.22 -5.06
C PHE A 55 24.57 9.92 -5.65
N ASP A 56 23.26 9.79 -5.78
CA ASP A 56 22.63 8.65 -6.46
C ASP A 56 22.99 8.64 -7.95
N PHE A 57 23.13 9.82 -8.58
CA PHE A 57 23.61 9.90 -9.94
C PHE A 57 25.04 9.35 -10.07
N PHE A 58 25.96 9.76 -9.23
CA PHE A 58 27.32 9.27 -9.28
C PHE A 58 27.41 7.77 -8.98
N ARG A 59 26.57 7.27 -8.09
CA ARG A 59 26.44 5.83 -7.84
C ARG A 59 25.95 5.07 -9.09
N ASP A 60 24.91 5.57 -9.76
CA ASP A 60 24.40 4.99 -11.01
C ASP A 60 25.48 5.04 -12.12
N VAL A 61 26.19 6.17 -12.27
CA VAL A 61 27.31 6.29 -13.22
C VAL A 61 28.41 5.27 -12.93
N SER A 62 28.76 5.08 -11.67
CA SER A 62 29.79 4.09 -11.27
C SER A 62 29.39 2.66 -11.56
N ARG A 63 28.09 2.35 -11.50
CA ARG A 63 27.55 1.02 -11.70
C ARG A 63 27.25 0.72 -13.18
N ASP A 64 26.57 1.63 -13.85
CA ASP A 64 25.93 1.39 -15.14
C ASP A 64 26.57 2.21 -16.28
N GLY A 65 27.47 3.14 -15.95
CA GLY A 65 28.09 4.07 -16.89
C GLY A 65 27.29 5.35 -17.11
N VAL A 66 27.95 6.38 -17.68
CA VAL A 66 27.38 7.74 -17.83
C VAL A 66 26.14 7.74 -18.72
N SER A 67 26.21 7.06 -19.89
CA SER A 67 25.09 7.04 -20.85
C SER A 67 23.83 6.42 -20.23
N ALA A 68 23.95 5.23 -19.64
CA ALA A 68 22.82 4.53 -19.02
C ALA A 68 22.22 5.33 -17.85
N ALA A 69 23.07 5.98 -17.03
CA ALA A 69 22.60 6.82 -15.94
C ALA A 69 21.84 8.07 -16.42
N LEU A 70 22.25 8.66 -17.54
CA LEU A 70 21.55 9.79 -18.16
C LEU A 70 20.23 9.35 -18.82
N ASP A 71 20.26 8.25 -19.57
CA ASP A 71 19.07 7.73 -20.26
C ASP A 71 17.97 7.33 -19.26
N LYS A 72 18.35 6.69 -18.15
CA LYS A 72 17.44 6.38 -17.04
C LYS A 72 16.76 7.62 -16.48
N ARG A 73 17.54 8.69 -16.20
CA ARG A 73 16.99 9.94 -15.67
C ARG A 73 16.10 10.65 -16.67
N LYS A 74 16.52 10.68 -17.94
CA LYS A 74 15.74 11.27 -19.03
C LYS A 74 14.38 10.57 -19.15
N MET A 75 14.36 9.26 -19.11
CA MET A 75 13.14 8.45 -19.18
C MET A 75 12.17 8.78 -18.03
N TRP A 76 12.64 8.78 -16.77
CA TRP A 76 11.79 9.14 -15.61
C TRP A 76 11.26 10.56 -15.72
N ASN A 77 12.09 11.50 -16.18
CA ASN A 77 11.69 12.89 -16.38
C ASN A 77 10.64 13.06 -17.50
N GLU A 78 10.75 12.31 -18.60
CA GLU A 78 9.78 12.30 -19.69
C GLU A 78 8.41 11.74 -19.22
N MET A 79 8.42 10.74 -18.35
CA MET A 79 7.21 10.21 -17.72
C MET A 79 6.62 11.14 -16.65
N ARG A 80 7.36 12.18 -16.25
CA ARG A 80 7.01 13.07 -15.12
C ARG A 80 6.76 12.30 -13.81
N MET A 81 7.53 11.27 -13.57
CA MET A 81 7.48 10.40 -12.40
C MET A 81 8.82 10.36 -11.69
N SER A 82 8.81 10.02 -10.41
CA SER A 82 10.02 9.75 -9.64
C SER A 82 10.10 8.27 -9.28
N PRO A 83 11.26 7.62 -9.41
CA PRO A 83 11.42 6.21 -9.07
C PRO A 83 11.25 5.92 -7.56
N THR A 84 11.16 6.95 -6.73
CA THR A 84 10.98 6.87 -5.28
C THR A 84 9.63 7.37 -4.81
N ASP A 85 8.78 7.86 -5.72
CA ASP A 85 7.45 8.35 -5.41
C ASP A 85 6.45 7.19 -5.53
N LEU A 86 6.36 6.41 -4.44
CA LEU A 86 5.51 5.23 -4.37
C LEU A 86 4.08 5.54 -3.93
N ALA A 87 3.85 6.73 -3.35
CA ALA A 87 2.57 7.05 -2.71
C ALA A 87 2.38 8.56 -2.55
N ASP A 88 2.23 9.34 -3.58
CA ASP A 88 1.95 10.81 -3.61
C ASP A 88 1.98 11.57 -2.26
N LEU A 89 1.49 10.91 -1.19
CA LEU A 89 1.47 11.40 0.20
C LEU A 89 2.39 10.53 1.07
N SER A 90 3.13 11.19 1.96
CA SER A 90 4.10 10.55 2.86
C SER A 90 3.90 11.01 4.31
N SER A 91 4.74 10.53 5.23
CA SER A 91 4.77 11.01 6.62
C SER A 91 5.08 12.52 6.76
N ALA A 92 5.43 13.17 5.67
CA ALA A 92 5.58 14.64 5.62
C ALA A 92 4.27 15.38 5.91
N THR A 93 3.14 14.76 5.59
CA THR A 93 1.81 15.31 5.90
C THR A 93 0.89 14.31 6.58
N LEU A 94 1.22 13.02 6.58
CA LEU A 94 0.40 11.97 7.17
C LEU A 94 0.92 11.50 8.52
N THR A 95 0.00 11.31 9.46
CA THR A 95 0.22 10.55 10.70
C THR A 95 -0.49 9.21 10.56
N TYR A 96 0.24 8.12 10.75
CA TYR A 96 -0.31 6.77 10.64
C TYR A 96 -0.85 6.31 11.99
N LEU A 97 -2.05 5.75 11.99
CA LEU A 97 -2.80 5.42 13.20
C LEU A 97 -3.16 3.92 13.23
N ALA A 98 -3.18 3.36 14.44
CA ALA A 98 -3.78 2.06 14.72
C ALA A 98 -4.94 2.26 15.70
N ASN A 99 -6.16 1.90 15.31
CA ASN A 99 -7.40 2.15 16.05
C ASN A 99 -7.55 3.62 16.51
N GLY A 100 -7.15 4.56 15.65
CA GLY A 100 -7.21 6.00 15.93
C GLY A 100 -6.12 6.51 16.88
N VAL A 101 -5.16 5.67 17.27
CA VAL A 101 -4.07 6.00 18.18
C VAL A 101 -2.76 6.13 17.41
N THR A 102 -2.01 7.21 17.70
CA THR A 102 -0.68 7.43 17.11
C THR A 102 0.35 6.39 17.58
N PRO A 103 1.48 6.22 16.88
CA PRO A 103 2.55 5.33 17.33
C PRO A 103 3.04 5.63 18.76
N ALA A 104 3.04 6.89 19.17
CA ALA A 104 3.41 7.30 20.53
C ALA A 104 2.36 6.89 21.58
N GLY A 105 1.07 6.95 21.21
CA GLY A 105 -0.03 6.55 22.09
C GLY A 105 -0.14 5.03 22.26
N ASN A 106 0.29 4.26 21.26
CA ASN A 106 0.46 2.80 21.32
C ASN A 106 -0.77 2.02 21.81
N TRP A 107 -1.77 1.87 20.97
CA TRP A 107 -2.92 1.01 21.27
C TRP A 107 -2.48 -0.42 21.62
N THR A 108 -3.12 -1.03 22.63
CA THR A 108 -2.75 -2.38 23.12
C THR A 108 -3.90 -3.35 22.96
N ALA A 109 -3.63 -4.49 22.32
CA ALA A 109 -4.47 -5.67 22.30
C ALA A 109 -3.99 -6.66 23.38
N LEU A 110 -4.91 -7.21 24.17
CA LEU A 110 -4.56 -8.11 25.28
C LEU A 110 -4.75 -9.57 24.88
N PHE A 111 -3.84 -10.44 25.34
CA PHE A 111 -3.93 -11.89 25.19
C PHE A 111 -3.47 -12.61 26.46
N ARG A 112 -3.71 -13.92 26.53
CA ARG A 112 -3.14 -14.80 27.55
C ARG A 112 -2.16 -15.77 26.89
N PRO A 113 -1.05 -16.13 27.55
CA PRO A 113 -0.09 -17.07 26.99
C PRO A 113 -0.76 -18.39 26.57
N GLY A 114 -0.48 -18.83 25.34
CA GLY A 114 -1.07 -20.03 24.75
C GLY A 114 -2.40 -19.85 24.05
N GLU A 115 -3.01 -18.66 24.08
CA GLU A 115 -4.19 -18.36 23.26
C GLU A 115 -3.82 -18.25 21.79
N ARG A 116 -4.73 -18.72 20.92
CA ARG A 116 -4.73 -18.39 19.50
C ARG A 116 -5.50 -17.08 19.33
N VAL A 117 -4.79 -16.05 18.87
CA VAL A 117 -5.34 -14.71 18.72
C VAL A 117 -5.62 -14.43 17.26
N ARG A 118 -6.85 -14.06 16.93
CA ARG A 118 -7.22 -13.55 15.62
C ARG A 118 -7.07 -12.04 15.62
N LEU A 119 -6.34 -11.52 14.64
CA LEU A 119 -6.26 -10.10 14.38
C LEU A 119 -6.98 -9.83 13.06
N ARG A 120 -8.12 -9.14 13.15
CA ARG A 120 -8.89 -8.70 11.98
C ARG A 120 -8.36 -7.33 11.57
N MET A 121 -7.47 -7.31 10.59
CA MET A 121 -6.81 -6.11 10.14
C MET A 121 -7.58 -5.46 9.00
N VAL A 122 -7.81 -4.16 9.13
CA VAL A 122 -8.53 -3.35 8.15
C VAL A 122 -7.65 -2.17 7.76
N ASN A 123 -7.40 -2.00 6.48
CA ASN A 123 -6.75 -0.79 5.98
C ASN A 123 -7.82 0.26 5.63
N GLY A 124 -8.09 1.15 6.57
CA GLY A 124 -9.00 2.29 6.40
C GLY A 124 -8.29 3.59 6.03
N ALA A 125 -7.04 3.51 5.53
CA ALA A 125 -6.31 4.67 5.06
C ALA A 125 -6.90 5.22 3.75
N GLY A 126 -6.71 6.51 3.51
CA GLY A 126 -7.14 7.15 2.27
C GLY A 126 -6.19 6.89 1.10
N ASN A 127 -4.90 6.69 1.39
CA ASN A 127 -3.86 6.56 0.37
C ASN A 127 -2.78 5.51 0.72
N THR A 128 -2.61 5.17 1.99
CA THR A 128 -1.44 4.42 2.46
C THR A 128 -1.57 2.93 2.27
N PHE A 129 -0.64 2.31 1.53
CA PHE A 129 -0.37 0.89 1.58
C PHE A 129 0.52 0.57 2.78
N TYR A 130 0.18 -0.47 3.54
CA TYR A 130 0.96 -0.90 4.69
C TYR A 130 1.61 -2.27 4.46
N ASP A 131 2.88 -2.37 4.84
CA ASP A 131 3.53 -3.65 5.07
C ASP A 131 3.46 -3.97 6.56
N VAL A 132 2.78 -5.07 6.89
CA VAL A 132 2.47 -5.44 8.28
C VAL A 132 3.25 -6.66 8.70
N ARG A 133 3.96 -6.54 9.81
CA ARG A 133 4.65 -7.65 10.48
C ARG A 133 4.56 -7.55 11.99
N ILE A 134 4.73 -8.67 12.66
CA ILE A 134 4.84 -8.74 14.11
C ILE A 134 6.16 -9.46 14.41
N PRO A 135 7.26 -8.74 14.73
CA PRO A 135 8.55 -9.36 14.98
C PRO A 135 8.47 -10.45 16.04
N GLY A 136 9.02 -11.62 15.72
CA GLY A 136 8.97 -12.79 16.59
C GLY A 136 7.73 -13.67 16.46
N LEU A 137 6.73 -13.28 15.63
CA LEU A 137 5.56 -14.10 15.34
C LEU A 137 5.42 -14.36 13.83
N LYS A 138 4.88 -15.53 13.50
CA LYS A 138 4.37 -15.82 12.16
C LYS A 138 2.89 -15.45 12.10
N LEU A 139 2.47 -14.96 10.94
CA LEU A 139 1.10 -14.54 10.65
C LEU A 139 0.47 -15.60 9.76
N THR A 140 -0.52 -16.33 10.27
CA THR A 140 -1.28 -17.28 9.44
C THR A 140 -2.51 -16.56 8.90
N VAL A 141 -2.46 -16.18 7.62
CA VAL A 141 -3.58 -15.56 6.91
C VAL A 141 -4.67 -16.59 6.73
N VAL A 142 -5.89 -16.26 7.13
CA VAL A 142 -7.04 -17.17 7.12
C VAL A 142 -8.26 -16.59 6.41
N HIS A 143 -8.31 -15.26 6.22
CA HIS A 143 -9.43 -14.58 5.61
C HIS A 143 -8.93 -13.30 4.89
N VAL A 144 -9.44 -13.04 3.69
CA VAL A 144 -9.09 -11.88 2.87
C VAL A 144 -10.35 -11.32 2.25
N ASP A 145 -10.60 -10.01 2.40
CA ASP A 145 -11.70 -9.27 1.78
C ASP A 145 -13.08 -9.95 1.91
N GLY A 146 -13.38 -10.42 3.12
CA GLY A 146 -14.68 -11.03 3.41
C GLY A 146 -14.79 -12.51 3.03
N VAL A 147 -13.70 -13.18 2.61
CA VAL A 147 -13.70 -14.58 2.18
C VAL A 147 -12.65 -15.39 2.94
N ASP A 148 -13.05 -16.59 3.43
CA ASP A 148 -12.10 -17.55 3.98
C ASP A 148 -11.15 -18.04 2.89
N VAL A 149 -9.86 -18.10 3.20
CA VAL A 149 -8.82 -18.58 2.29
C VAL A 149 -8.13 -19.83 2.86
N GLU A 150 -7.48 -20.59 1.99
CA GLU A 150 -6.57 -21.66 2.42
C GLU A 150 -5.48 -21.02 3.31
N PRO A 151 -5.28 -21.49 4.55
CA PRO A 151 -4.36 -20.83 5.48
C PRO A 151 -2.92 -20.79 4.96
N VAL A 152 -2.35 -19.60 4.88
CA VAL A 152 -0.95 -19.37 4.47
C VAL A 152 -0.21 -18.65 5.58
N THR A 153 0.94 -19.18 5.97
CA THR A 153 1.79 -18.58 7.01
C THR A 153 2.90 -17.75 6.39
N VAL A 154 2.94 -16.48 6.76
CA VAL A 154 3.88 -15.48 6.26
C VAL A 154 4.59 -14.75 7.40
N ASP A 155 5.68 -14.07 7.10
CA ASP A 155 6.37 -13.18 8.03
C ASP A 155 5.83 -11.76 7.99
N GLU A 156 5.43 -11.32 6.79
CA GLU A 156 4.92 -10.00 6.49
C GLU A 156 3.94 -10.09 5.32
N PHE A 157 2.99 -9.18 5.27
CA PHE A 157 2.12 -9.01 4.10
C PHE A 157 1.88 -7.52 3.83
N ARG A 158 1.62 -7.20 2.56
CA ARG A 158 1.21 -5.87 2.11
C ARG A 158 -0.28 -5.87 1.84
N PHE A 159 -0.97 -4.80 2.26
CA PHE A 159 -2.36 -4.58 1.88
C PHE A 159 -2.66 -3.09 1.63
N GLY A 160 -3.53 -2.87 0.65
CA GLY A 160 -3.91 -1.55 0.18
C GLY A 160 -5.11 -0.97 0.89
N PRO A 161 -5.42 0.32 0.65
CA PRO A 161 -6.61 0.96 1.16
C PRO A 161 -7.90 0.21 0.78
N GLY A 162 -8.75 -0.03 1.78
CA GLY A 162 -10.01 -0.76 1.61
C GLY A 162 -9.91 -2.28 1.78
N GLU A 163 -8.72 -2.86 1.74
CA GLU A 163 -8.52 -4.29 1.93
C GLU A 163 -8.63 -4.71 3.39
N THR A 164 -9.03 -5.97 3.61
CA THR A 164 -9.10 -6.59 4.94
C THR A 164 -8.39 -7.93 4.95
N ILE A 165 -7.61 -8.18 6.00
CA ILE A 165 -6.87 -9.43 6.18
C ILE A 165 -7.00 -9.88 7.63
N ASP A 166 -7.47 -11.12 7.83
CA ASP A 166 -7.47 -11.73 9.15
C ASP A 166 -6.32 -12.73 9.28
N VAL A 167 -5.58 -12.59 10.35
CA VAL A 167 -4.47 -13.48 10.68
C VAL A 167 -4.65 -14.13 12.04
N ILE A 168 -4.21 -15.37 12.16
CA ILE A 168 -4.06 -16.06 13.45
C ILE A 168 -2.59 -15.98 13.86
N VAL A 169 -2.37 -15.60 15.12
CA VAL A 169 -1.05 -15.61 15.78
C VAL A 169 -1.11 -16.39 17.07
N GLU A 170 0.02 -16.97 17.48
CA GLU A 170 0.16 -17.75 18.72
C GLU A 170 1.28 -17.14 19.58
N PRO A 171 1.00 -16.04 20.28
CA PRO A 171 2.01 -15.33 21.07
C PRO A 171 2.40 -16.12 22.33
N ARG A 172 3.69 -16.10 22.67
CA ARG A 172 4.25 -16.81 23.82
C ARG A 172 4.98 -15.90 24.80
N ASP A 173 5.59 -14.81 24.29
CA ASP A 173 6.28 -13.81 25.11
C ASP A 173 5.28 -12.76 25.62
N ASP A 174 5.69 -11.94 26.56
CA ASP A 174 4.81 -10.98 27.25
C ASP A 174 4.27 -9.86 26.36
N ALA A 175 5.00 -9.47 25.31
CA ALA A 175 4.60 -8.39 24.42
C ALA A 175 5.26 -8.50 23.05
N TYR A 176 4.50 -8.06 22.01
CA TYR A 176 4.93 -7.96 20.62
C TYR A 176 4.48 -6.63 20.04
N THR A 177 5.26 -6.08 19.13
CA THR A 177 4.87 -4.90 18.36
C THR A 177 4.15 -5.33 17.08
N ILE A 178 2.89 -4.91 16.92
CA ILE A 178 2.21 -4.94 15.62
C ILE A 178 2.72 -3.72 14.86
N PHE A 179 3.51 -3.94 13.82
CA PHE A 179 4.20 -2.90 13.07
C PHE A 179 3.69 -2.85 11.64
N ALA A 180 3.16 -1.70 11.25
CA ALA A 180 2.63 -1.45 9.91
C ALA A 180 3.36 -0.24 9.31
N GLN A 181 4.38 -0.49 8.50
CA GLN A 181 5.12 0.57 7.83
C GLN A 181 4.46 0.97 6.52
N SER A 182 4.54 2.26 6.18
CA SER A 182 4.09 2.73 4.87
C SER A 182 4.97 2.19 3.75
N MET A 183 4.39 1.91 2.59
CA MET A 183 5.09 1.37 1.43
C MET A 183 6.26 2.25 0.98
N ASP A 184 6.15 3.56 1.13
CA ASP A 184 7.18 4.55 0.82
C ASP A 184 8.30 4.63 1.88
N ARG A 185 8.21 3.87 2.97
CA ARG A 185 9.20 3.81 4.07
C ARG A 185 9.41 5.14 4.78
N THR A 186 8.41 6.03 4.81
CA THR A 186 8.53 7.32 5.48
C THR A 186 7.97 7.32 6.89
N GLY A 187 7.11 6.36 7.24
CA GLY A 187 6.51 6.27 8.56
C GLY A 187 5.84 4.93 8.83
N TYR A 188 5.18 4.83 9.97
CA TYR A 188 4.51 3.59 10.40
C TYR A 188 3.35 3.86 11.36
N ALA A 189 2.37 2.98 11.35
CA ALA A 189 1.43 2.78 12.44
C ALA A 189 1.96 1.68 13.37
N ARG A 190 1.61 1.75 14.65
CA ARG A 190 2.07 0.80 15.66
C ARG A 190 0.95 0.49 16.66
N ALA A 191 0.91 -0.78 17.05
CA ALA A 191 0.14 -1.25 18.21
C ALA A 191 0.96 -2.28 18.99
N THR A 192 0.52 -2.63 20.18
CA THR A 192 1.15 -3.68 20.99
C THR A 192 0.16 -4.82 21.21
N LEU A 193 0.61 -6.06 21.04
CA LEU A 193 -0.08 -7.26 21.49
C LEU A 193 0.62 -7.71 22.79
N ALA A 194 -0.08 -7.71 23.94
CA ALA A 194 0.54 -7.91 25.24
C ALA A 194 -0.33 -8.69 26.23
N VAL A 195 0.30 -9.29 27.23
CA VAL A 195 -0.40 -10.01 28.32
C VAL A 195 -1.08 -9.07 29.32
N ARG A 196 -0.66 -7.79 29.36
CA ARG A 196 -1.24 -6.74 30.22
C ARG A 196 -0.97 -5.37 29.65
N GLU A 197 -1.78 -4.40 30.03
CA GLU A 197 -1.60 -2.99 29.70
C GLU A 197 -0.24 -2.43 30.14
N GLY A 198 0.26 -1.45 29.39
CA GLY A 198 1.50 -0.73 29.70
C GLY A 198 2.78 -1.44 29.27
N LEU A 199 2.71 -2.69 28.79
CA LEU A 199 3.86 -3.36 28.19
C LEU A 199 4.11 -2.80 26.78
N GLN A 200 5.39 -2.79 26.42
CA GLN A 200 5.84 -2.40 25.07
C GLN A 200 6.92 -3.37 24.62
N ALA A 201 6.92 -3.69 23.35
CA ALA A 201 7.99 -4.42 22.68
C ALA A 201 8.84 -3.46 21.82
N PRO A 202 10.06 -3.85 21.45
CA PRO A 202 10.91 -3.06 20.55
C PRO A 202 10.19 -2.74 19.23
N VAL A 203 10.33 -1.51 18.78
CA VAL A 203 9.80 -1.08 17.46
C VAL A 203 10.90 -1.33 16.43
N PRO A 204 10.60 -2.06 15.35
CA PRO A 204 11.57 -2.25 14.26
C PRO A 204 11.95 -0.91 13.60
N ALA A 205 13.16 -0.86 13.05
CA ALA A 205 13.49 0.20 12.10
C ALA A 205 12.64 0.04 10.82
N LEU A 206 12.39 1.18 10.15
CA LEU A 206 11.83 1.16 8.80
C LEU A 206 12.79 0.44 7.85
N ASP A 207 12.24 -0.28 6.91
CA ASP A 207 13.03 -0.91 5.87
C ASP A 207 13.65 0.15 4.93
N PRO A 208 14.69 -0.18 4.17
CA PRO A 208 15.24 0.72 3.16
C PRO A 208 14.17 1.11 2.14
N VAL A 209 14.27 2.36 1.64
CA VAL A 209 13.38 2.87 0.58
C VAL A 209 13.58 2.03 -0.68
N GLU A 210 12.48 1.55 -1.23
CA GLU A 210 12.47 0.83 -2.51
C GLU A 210 12.52 1.83 -3.67
N TRP A 211 13.25 1.46 -4.72
CA TRP A 211 13.31 2.23 -5.95
C TRP A 211 12.58 1.47 -7.04
N LEU A 212 11.60 2.12 -7.65
CA LEU A 212 10.91 1.53 -8.79
C LEU A 212 11.89 1.31 -9.96
N GLY A 213 11.89 0.09 -10.47
CA GLY A 213 12.55 -0.27 -11.71
C GLY A 213 11.56 -0.27 -12.88
N MET A 214 12.07 -0.33 -14.10
CA MET A 214 11.20 -0.49 -15.28
C MET A 214 10.46 -1.84 -15.27
N SER A 215 11.07 -2.88 -14.71
CA SER A 215 10.44 -4.19 -14.53
C SER A 215 9.19 -4.11 -13.64
N ASP A 216 9.22 -3.27 -12.61
CA ASP A 216 8.11 -3.14 -11.66
C ASP A 216 6.91 -2.44 -12.33
N MET A 217 7.18 -1.47 -13.20
CA MET A 217 6.15 -0.77 -13.97
C MET A 217 5.58 -1.61 -15.12
N MET A 218 6.39 -2.48 -15.71
CA MET A 218 6.00 -3.32 -16.85
C MET A 218 5.60 -4.75 -16.43
N GLY A 219 5.75 -5.11 -15.17
CA GLY A 219 5.62 -6.47 -14.66
C GLY A 219 4.27 -7.15 -14.89
N ALA A 220 3.20 -6.41 -15.09
CA ALA A 220 1.89 -6.95 -15.44
C ALA A 220 1.80 -7.43 -16.92
N MET A 221 2.71 -7.00 -17.79
CA MET A 221 2.68 -7.38 -19.22
C MET A 221 3.53 -8.61 -19.54
N SER A 222 4.32 -9.10 -18.59
CA SER A 222 5.30 -10.19 -18.81
C SER A 222 4.80 -11.61 -18.50
N HIS A 223 3.59 -11.81 -18.05
CA HIS A 223 3.06 -13.14 -17.72
C HIS A 223 2.59 -13.96 -18.95
N GLY A 224 3.16 -13.74 -20.12
CA GLY A 224 2.71 -14.37 -21.37
C GLY A 224 3.75 -15.10 -22.21
N THR A 225 5.05 -15.10 -21.87
CA THR A 225 6.04 -15.84 -22.67
C THR A 225 7.15 -16.43 -21.82
N SER A 226 7.10 -17.74 -21.65
CA SER A 226 8.25 -18.56 -21.23
C SER A 226 9.38 -18.48 -22.27
N GLY A 227 10.53 -17.97 -21.85
CA GLY A 227 11.85 -18.30 -22.40
C GLY A 227 12.11 -17.94 -23.86
N ALA A 228 12.56 -16.71 -24.11
CA ALA A 228 13.49 -16.42 -25.19
C ALA A 228 14.10 -15.02 -24.91
N ASP A 229 15.41 -14.95 -25.01
CA ASP A 229 16.20 -13.74 -24.88
C ASP A 229 15.66 -12.63 -25.78
N MET A 230 15.10 -11.55 -25.20
CA MET A 230 14.80 -10.32 -25.93
C MET A 230 16.02 -9.40 -25.85
N GLU A 231 16.90 -9.49 -26.84
CA GLU A 231 17.78 -8.40 -27.19
C GLU A 231 16.98 -7.13 -27.40
N MET A 232 17.33 -6.05 -26.70
CA MET A 232 16.74 -4.72 -26.80
C MET A 232 17.12 -4.03 -28.12
N THR A 233 16.69 -4.54 -29.25
CA THR A 233 16.91 -3.95 -30.58
C THR A 233 15.62 -3.46 -31.24
N GLY A 234 14.61 -3.01 -30.48
CA GLY A 234 13.31 -2.66 -31.00
C GLY A 234 12.73 -1.30 -30.63
N MET A 235 13.44 -0.40 -29.93
CA MET A 235 12.89 0.90 -29.53
C MET A 235 13.04 2.05 -30.53
N SER A 236 13.45 1.80 -31.78
CA SER A 236 13.44 2.86 -32.84
C SER A 236 12.12 3.00 -33.59
N GLY A 237 11.02 2.36 -33.13
CA GLY A 237 9.73 2.37 -33.80
C GLY A 237 8.65 3.26 -33.17
N MET A 238 8.90 3.98 -32.08
CA MET A 238 7.87 4.81 -31.41
C MET A 238 7.78 6.27 -31.93
N THR A 239 8.41 6.62 -33.04
CA THR A 239 8.21 7.91 -33.72
C THR A 239 6.95 7.99 -34.57
N GLY A 240 6.07 6.98 -34.55
CA GLY A 240 4.86 6.89 -35.37
C GLY A 240 3.55 7.28 -34.68
N MET A 241 3.54 7.70 -33.41
CA MET A 241 2.29 8.03 -32.69
C MET A 241 1.81 9.49 -32.84
N ALA A 242 2.48 10.31 -33.64
CA ALA A 242 2.02 11.67 -33.96
C ALA A 242 0.92 11.75 -35.08
N GLY A 243 0.45 10.61 -35.57
CA GLY A 243 -0.49 10.52 -36.71
C GLY A 243 -1.92 10.07 -36.37
N MET A 244 -2.27 9.77 -35.12
CA MET A 244 -3.60 9.25 -34.77
C MET A 244 -4.61 10.28 -34.25
N SER A 245 -4.34 11.58 -34.38
CA SER A 245 -5.33 12.64 -34.03
C SER A 245 -6.37 12.95 -35.11
N GLY A 246 -6.34 12.22 -36.22
CA GLY A 246 -7.20 12.51 -37.39
C GLY A 246 -8.35 11.53 -37.67
N ALA A 247 -8.54 10.48 -36.88
CA ALA A 247 -9.49 9.40 -37.22
C ALA A 247 -10.69 9.25 -36.25
N MET A 248 -10.98 10.21 -35.37
CA MET A 248 -12.19 10.20 -34.53
C MET A 248 -13.24 11.27 -34.88
N ALA A 249 -13.23 11.81 -36.09
CA ALA A 249 -14.27 12.69 -36.58
C ALA A 249 -15.24 11.91 -37.51
N GLY A 250 -16.05 11.01 -36.94
CA GLY A 250 -16.99 10.22 -37.74
C GLY A 250 -17.80 9.17 -36.97
N MET A 251 -18.02 9.33 -35.65
CA MET A 251 -19.05 8.53 -34.98
C MET A 251 -20.29 9.39 -34.73
N ASP A 252 -21.29 9.11 -35.52
CA ASP A 252 -22.65 9.68 -35.53
C ASP A 252 -23.36 9.36 -34.19
N HIS A 253 -23.70 10.38 -33.41
CA HIS A 253 -24.48 10.31 -32.19
C HIS A 253 -25.97 10.27 -32.44
N GLY A 254 -26.42 9.36 -33.29
CA GLY A 254 -27.82 9.17 -33.59
C GLY A 254 -28.33 7.80 -33.16
N ALA A 255 -28.74 7.64 -31.92
CA ALA A 255 -29.79 6.73 -31.45
C ALA A 255 -29.66 6.37 -29.97
N MET A 256 -30.04 7.26 -29.07
CA MET A 256 -30.61 6.89 -27.75
C MET A 256 -31.60 7.98 -27.31
N GLY A 257 -32.73 7.98 -27.97
CA GLY A 257 -33.94 8.61 -27.49
C GLY A 257 -34.75 7.61 -26.68
N GLY A 258 -35.12 7.97 -25.46
CA GLY A 258 -36.23 7.34 -24.74
C GLY A 258 -35.88 6.49 -23.55
N MET A 259 -35.51 7.09 -22.41
CA MET A 259 -35.88 6.56 -21.10
C MET A 259 -36.54 7.65 -20.25
N ASN A 260 -37.83 7.46 -20.12
CA ASN A 260 -38.78 8.28 -19.39
C ASN A 260 -38.53 8.12 -17.88
N HIS A 261 -38.12 9.19 -17.19
CA HIS A 261 -38.05 9.20 -15.72
C HIS A 261 -39.45 9.49 -15.16
N GLY A 262 -40.16 8.42 -14.82
CA GLY A 262 -41.32 8.47 -13.93
C GLY A 262 -40.90 8.90 -12.53
N GLY A 263 -41.48 9.99 -12.04
CA GLY A 263 -41.22 10.52 -10.72
C GLY A 263 -41.70 9.61 -9.59
N MET A 264 -40.94 9.61 -8.51
CA MET A 264 -41.44 9.35 -7.17
C MET A 264 -40.97 10.45 -6.24
N ALA A 265 -41.95 11.23 -5.82
CA ALA A 265 -41.86 12.07 -4.64
C ALA A 265 -41.93 11.12 -3.39
N TRP A 266 -41.03 11.32 -2.44
CA TRP A 266 -41.20 11.38 -0.99
C TRP A 266 -39.89 11.89 -0.36
#